data_f0448ad3cbecc4ab0fe688d589460503
#
_entry.id   f0448ad3cbecc4ab0fe688d589460503
#
_cell.length_a   1.000
_cell.length_b   1.000
_cell.length_c   1.000
_cell.angle_alpha   90.00
_cell.angle_beta   90.00
_cell.angle_gamma   90.00
#
_symmetry.space_group_name_H-M   'P 1'
#
loop_
_entity.id
_entity.type
_entity.pdbx_description
1 polymer ?
#
loop_
_entity_poly.entity_id
_entity_poly.type
_entity_poly.pdbx_seq_one_letter_code
_entity_poly.pdbx_strand_id
1 'polypeptide(L)'
;LNVDVGELRTLGDVERFVGMEERVVKSGTGGSCRERIEDFLVMEKPSESTYIPLTMVGRCPGCGDYHRGKRCPRCGSTLSKSKLYPSYGGKGGHTLFVLEKYDWDTWKAVRRIGRELRRRDKAFGIAGMKDKRAVTSQRVTVRGVPPEALRRIDVKDIVVTPLGRVRRKLRPGDLWGNRFVITVRDADVDALETAIHVIKDLGGVPNFFGVQRFGSRRPVTHVVGKYVVKEDWERAIYEFLTMEFPRESEEAIRARRWLRENWGDFEGALEVFPRFLDYEREILEHLARYPNDYVNAFRRLPYWIRRMFVHAYQSYLFNRILSERMRRGLPLGEPVEGDIVRNGLPTIPLPGFRTELADGEPGDIERSVLEEEGVEPSDFEIRSMPEISAGGDRKPALLRVHRLSAEVIADDVYVVTFSLPRGGYATSFLRELMGPEGVYAD
;
A
#
# COMPACT_ATOMS: atom_id res chain seq x y z
N LEU A 1 6.20 14.84 -17.90
CA LEU A 1 5.89 15.28 -16.53
C LEU A 1 6.24 16.79 -16.38
N ASN A 2 5.44 17.68 -16.96
CA ASN A 2 5.51 19.11 -16.73
C ASN A 2 4.39 19.53 -15.75
N VAL A 3 4.29 18.88 -14.59
CA VAL A 3 3.39 19.32 -13.53
C VAL A 3 4.22 20.24 -12.62
N ASP A 4 3.77 21.47 -12.47
CA ASP A 4 4.31 22.35 -11.43
C ASP A 4 3.92 21.74 -10.09
N VAL A 5 4.92 21.25 -9.35
CA VAL A 5 4.70 20.58 -8.06
C VAL A 5 4.08 21.55 -7.03
N GLY A 6 4.22 22.84 -7.23
CA GLY A 6 3.53 23.89 -6.45
C GLY A 6 1.99 23.85 -6.59
N GLU A 7 1.47 23.20 -7.64
CA GLU A 7 0.04 23.02 -7.88
C GLU A 7 -0.55 21.77 -7.20
N LEU A 8 0.25 20.90 -6.59
CA LEU A 8 -0.22 19.70 -5.88
C LEU A 8 -0.86 20.09 -4.53
N ARG A 9 -1.99 20.77 -4.57
CA ARG A 9 -2.69 21.29 -3.38
C ARG A 9 -3.63 20.29 -2.75
N THR A 10 -4.24 19.42 -3.55
CA THR A 10 -5.21 18.41 -3.12
C THR A 10 -4.64 17.01 -3.27
N LEU A 11 -5.23 16.04 -2.59
CA LEU A 11 -4.88 14.63 -2.78
C LEU A 11 -5.26 14.14 -4.18
N GLY A 12 -6.31 14.69 -4.78
CA GLY A 12 -6.65 14.45 -6.16
C GLY A 12 -5.57 14.91 -7.15
N ASP A 13 -4.89 16.02 -6.86
CA ASP A 13 -3.74 16.46 -7.67
C ASP A 13 -2.58 15.46 -7.56
N VAL A 14 -2.31 14.97 -6.34
CA VAL A 14 -1.27 13.96 -6.11
C VAL A 14 -1.63 12.64 -6.82
N GLU A 15 -2.90 12.22 -6.82
CA GLU A 15 -3.33 11.04 -7.56
C GLU A 15 -3.05 11.18 -9.07
N ARG A 16 -3.42 12.31 -9.66
CA ARG A 16 -3.11 12.58 -11.08
C ARG A 16 -1.61 12.59 -11.35
N PHE A 17 -0.83 13.17 -10.46
CA PHE A 17 0.63 13.21 -10.56
C PHE A 17 1.27 11.80 -10.56
N VAL A 18 0.66 10.83 -9.90
CA VAL A 18 1.11 9.43 -9.91
C VAL A 18 0.36 8.54 -10.91
N GLY A 19 -0.33 9.14 -11.87
CA GLY A 19 -0.99 8.46 -12.98
C GLY A 19 -2.38 7.90 -12.69
N MET A 20 -2.97 8.20 -11.52
CA MET A 20 -4.34 7.80 -11.17
C MET A 20 -5.33 8.90 -11.63
N GLU A 21 -5.69 8.90 -12.90
CA GLU A 21 -6.42 10.01 -13.52
C GLU A 21 -7.93 9.78 -13.57
N GLU A 22 -8.39 8.53 -13.38
CA GLU A 22 -9.79 8.15 -13.55
C GLU A 22 -10.37 7.49 -12.30
N ARG A 23 -11.71 7.53 -12.17
CA ARG A 23 -12.48 6.86 -11.12
C ARG A 23 -13.77 6.28 -11.73
N VAL A 24 -14.20 5.11 -11.20
CA VAL A 24 -15.50 4.52 -11.59
C VAL A 24 -16.64 5.14 -10.79
N VAL A 25 -16.43 5.44 -9.51
CA VAL A 25 -17.40 6.16 -8.67
C VAL A 25 -17.15 7.66 -8.81
N LYS A 26 -18.04 8.37 -9.48
CA LYS A 26 -17.87 9.81 -9.75
C LYS A 26 -18.07 10.66 -8.50
N SER A 27 -19.08 10.35 -7.68
CA SER A 27 -19.35 11.03 -6.41
C SER A 27 -19.12 10.06 -5.27
N GLY A 28 -17.98 10.19 -4.57
CA GLY A 28 -17.69 9.42 -3.37
C GLY A 28 -18.41 9.97 -2.14
N THR A 29 -18.48 9.19 -1.09
CA THR A 29 -19.15 9.56 0.17
C THR A 29 -18.38 10.59 0.99
N GLY A 30 -17.11 10.88 0.65
CA GLY A 30 -16.25 11.67 1.54
C GLY A 30 -16.04 10.99 2.89
N GLY A 31 -15.85 11.79 3.93
CA GLY A 31 -15.70 11.33 5.30
C GLY A 31 -14.29 10.89 5.68
N SER A 32 -14.16 10.34 6.88
CA SER A 32 -12.90 9.82 7.45
C SER A 32 -13.07 8.37 7.91
N CYS A 33 -12.07 7.54 7.66
CA CYS A 33 -12.09 6.12 8.04
C CYS A 33 -11.06 5.74 9.12
N ARG A 34 -10.44 6.72 9.78
CA ARG A 34 -9.37 6.49 10.76
C ARG A 34 -9.40 7.49 11.92
N GLU A 35 -10.55 7.99 12.29
CA GLU A 35 -10.69 8.86 13.48
C GLU A 35 -10.35 8.12 14.74
N ARG A 36 -10.86 6.88 14.86
CA ARG A 36 -10.54 5.98 15.95
C ARG A 36 -9.80 4.74 15.39
N ILE A 37 -9.03 4.09 16.25
CA ILE A 37 -8.34 2.84 15.86
C ILE A 37 -9.35 1.74 15.50
N GLU A 38 -10.49 1.68 16.18
CA GLU A 38 -11.58 0.74 15.93
C GLU A 38 -12.33 0.98 14.62
N ASP A 39 -12.14 2.13 14.00
CA ASP A 39 -12.75 2.41 12.69
C ASP A 39 -12.13 1.60 11.56
N PHE A 40 -10.97 0.99 11.80
CA PHE A 40 -10.25 0.21 10.79
C PHE A 40 -9.90 -1.19 11.30
N LEU A 41 -10.74 -2.17 10.97
CA LEU A 41 -10.56 -3.56 11.39
C LEU A 41 -10.07 -4.41 10.23
N VAL A 42 -9.00 -5.18 10.45
CA VAL A 42 -8.40 -6.05 9.42
C VAL A 42 -8.24 -7.47 9.96
N MET A 43 -8.84 -8.41 9.28
CA MET A 43 -8.82 -9.83 9.66
C MET A 43 -8.19 -10.65 8.54
N GLU A 44 -7.12 -11.36 8.83
CA GLU A 44 -6.47 -12.27 7.87
C GLU A 44 -7.44 -13.36 7.41
N LYS A 45 -7.45 -13.62 6.11
CA LYS A 45 -8.18 -14.75 5.52
C LYS A 45 -7.21 -15.85 5.10
N PRO A 46 -7.16 -16.97 5.84
CA PRO A 46 -6.39 -18.15 5.43
C PRO A 46 -6.87 -18.74 4.09
N SER A 47 -8.17 -18.71 3.85
CA SER A 47 -8.83 -19.16 2.64
C SER A 47 -9.93 -18.18 2.22
N GLU A 48 -10.53 -18.40 1.05
CA GLU A 48 -11.64 -17.57 0.58
C GLU A 48 -12.87 -17.63 1.51
N SER A 49 -13.11 -18.77 2.16
CA SER A 49 -14.27 -18.99 3.00
C SER A 49 -14.07 -18.63 4.48
N THR A 50 -12.82 -18.53 4.94
CA THR A 50 -12.51 -18.36 6.36
C THR A 50 -11.75 -17.06 6.63
N TYR A 51 -11.88 -16.54 7.84
CA TYR A 51 -11.08 -15.42 8.35
C TYR A 51 -10.77 -15.60 9.84
N ILE A 52 -9.74 -14.93 10.31
CA ILE A 52 -9.36 -14.93 11.73
C ILE A 52 -10.12 -13.80 12.43
N PRO A 53 -11.12 -14.11 13.28
CA PRO A 53 -11.94 -13.10 13.91
C PRO A 53 -11.17 -12.26 14.92
N LEU A 54 -11.68 -11.06 15.21
CA LEU A 54 -11.21 -10.17 16.29
C LEU A 54 -12.02 -10.40 17.56
N THR A 55 -11.32 -10.53 18.70
CA THR A 55 -11.94 -10.64 20.04
C THR A 55 -11.75 -9.40 20.89
N MET A 56 -10.77 -8.55 20.53
CA MET A 56 -10.46 -7.30 21.23
C MET A 56 -11.56 -6.26 21.12
N VAL A 57 -12.29 -6.25 20.01
CA VAL A 57 -13.39 -5.33 19.73
C VAL A 57 -14.69 -6.09 19.54
N GLY A 58 -15.82 -5.42 19.80
CA GLY A 58 -17.15 -5.94 19.57
C GLY A 58 -18.04 -4.92 18.91
N ARG A 59 -19.06 -5.41 18.17
CA ARG A 59 -20.10 -4.57 17.58
C ARG A 59 -21.17 -4.27 18.63
N CYS A 60 -21.58 -3.03 18.68
CA CYS A 60 -22.70 -2.63 19.53
C CYS A 60 -24.04 -3.02 18.85
N PRO A 61 -24.91 -3.81 19.50
CA PRO A 61 -26.20 -4.16 18.92
C PRO A 61 -27.19 -2.96 18.91
N GLY A 62 -26.95 -1.94 19.73
CA GLY A 62 -27.83 -0.78 19.80
C GLY A 62 -27.50 0.31 18.77
N CYS A 63 -26.22 0.62 18.53
CA CYS A 63 -25.83 1.68 17.62
C CYS A 63 -25.02 1.21 16.40
N GLY A 64 -24.75 -0.09 16.24
CA GLY A 64 -24.05 -0.65 15.10
C GLY A 64 -22.53 -0.42 15.06
N ASP A 65 -22.01 0.48 15.90
CA ASP A 65 -20.60 0.88 15.93
C ASP A 65 -19.70 -0.15 16.64
N TYR A 66 -18.40 -0.10 16.37
CA TYR A 66 -17.41 -1.00 16.97
C TYR A 66 -16.65 -0.31 18.10
N HIS A 67 -16.48 -1.02 19.21
CA HIS A 67 -15.79 -0.52 20.38
C HIS A 67 -14.93 -1.59 21.06
N ARG A 68 -13.90 -1.14 21.75
CA ARG A 68 -13.13 -1.96 22.68
C ARG A 68 -13.85 -2.07 24.03
N GLY A 69 -13.63 -3.16 24.76
CA GLY A 69 -14.23 -3.36 26.08
C GLY A 69 -15.42 -4.31 26.08
N LYS A 70 -16.27 -4.20 27.09
CA LYS A 70 -17.45 -5.06 27.29
C LYS A 70 -18.76 -4.36 26.94
N ARG A 71 -18.81 -3.04 27.10
CA ARG A 71 -20.02 -2.22 26.89
C ARG A 71 -19.73 -1.06 25.93
N CYS A 72 -20.74 -0.69 25.17
CA CYS A 72 -20.72 0.46 24.31
C CYS A 72 -20.64 1.76 25.15
N PRO A 73 -19.67 2.65 24.88
CA PRO A 73 -19.56 3.92 25.61
C PRO A 73 -20.69 4.90 25.29
N ARG A 74 -21.41 4.72 24.16
CA ARG A 74 -22.49 5.62 23.72
C ARG A 74 -23.85 5.25 24.32
N CYS A 75 -24.22 3.96 24.35
CA CYS A 75 -25.55 3.51 24.73
C CYS A 75 -25.56 2.48 25.88
N GLY A 76 -24.39 2.09 26.41
CA GLY A 76 -24.27 1.13 27.50
C GLY A 76 -24.51 -0.34 27.14
N SER A 77 -24.98 -0.65 25.94
CA SER A 77 -25.26 -2.01 25.49
C SER A 77 -24.02 -2.91 25.57
N THR A 78 -24.21 -4.18 25.91
CA THR A 78 -23.14 -5.19 25.88
C THR A 78 -22.71 -5.44 24.45
N LEU A 79 -21.39 -5.36 24.19
CA LEU A 79 -20.83 -5.54 22.87
C LEU A 79 -20.88 -7.01 22.43
N SER A 80 -21.31 -7.24 21.20
CA SER A 80 -21.24 -8.55 20.56
C SER A 80 -19.82 -8.80 20.05
N LYS A 81 -19.12 -9.78 20.63
CA LYS A 81 -17.76 -10.16 20.27
C LYS A 81 -17.72 -11.48 19.57
N SER A 82 -16.86 -11.57 18.57
CA SER A 82 -16.54 -12.85 17.93
C SER A 82 -15.79 -13.77 18.89
N LYS A 83 -15.99 -15.08 18.71
CA LYS A 83 -15.19 -16.10 19.39
C LYS A 83 -14.14 -16.62 18.42
N LEU A 84 -12.95 -16.92 18.93
CA LEU A 84 -11.93 -17.60 18.15
C LEU A 84 -12.37 -19.04 17.84
N TYR A 85 -11.88 -19.55 16.72
CA TYR A 85 -12.04 -20.97 16.38
C TYR A 85 -11.34 -21.84 17.45
N PRO A 86 -11.86 -23.05 17.70
CA PRO A 86 -11.20 -23.97 18.61
C PRO A 86 -9.78 -24.28 18.12
N SER A 87 -8.88 -24.52 19.08
CA SER A 87 -7.51 -24.88 18.78
C SER A 87 -7.45 -26.15 17.93
N TYR A 88 -6.58 -26.16 16.93
CA TYR A 88 -6.27 -27.38 16.20
C TYR A 88 -5.38 -28.26 17.11
N GLY A 89 -5.73 -29.51 17.25
CA GLY A 89 -4.71 -30.51 17.60
C GLY A 89 -3.68 -30.54 16.46
N GLY A 90 -2.43 -30.84 16.74
CA GLY A 90 -1.45 -30.93 15.66
C GLY A 90 -0.07 -31.37 16.16
N LYS A 91 0.77 -31.81 15.22
CA LYS A 91 2.16 -32.21 15.48
C LYS A 91 3.10 -31.35 14.65
N GLY A 92 4.23 -30.96 15.21
CA GLY A 92 5.25 -30.21 14.48
C GLY A 92 6.15 -29.36 15.37
N GLY A 93 7.17 -28.81 14.77
CA GLY A 93 8.20 -27.99 15.46
C GLY A 93 7.80 -26.53 15.65
N HIS A 94 6.65 -26.10 15.12
CA HIS A 94 6.17 -24.72 15.23
C HIS A 94 4.83 -24.68 15.96
N THR A 95 4.62 -23.65 16.77
CA THR A 95 3.30 -23.36 17.33
C THR A 95 2.65 -22.26 16.49
N LEU A 96 1.44 -22.55 16.02
CA LEU A 96 0.56 -21.61 15.34
C LEU A 96 -0.28 -20.88 16.37
N PHE A 97 -0.35 -19.58 16.30
CA PHE A 97 -1.18 -18.74 17.17
C PHE A 97 -1.81 -17.58 16.40
N VAL A 98 -2.87 -17.02 16.95
CA VAL A 98 -3.46 -15.76 16.51
C VAL A 98 -2.78 -14.62 17.26
N LEU A 99 -2.32 -13.63 16.51
CA LEU A 99 -1.90 -12.34 17.01
C LEU A 99 -3.01 -11.33 16.72
N GLU A 100 -3.64 -10.81 17.77
CA GLU A 100 -4.44 -9.60 17.67
C GLU A 100 -3.63 -8.41 18.20
N LYS A 101 -3.71 -7.28 17.51
CA LYS A 101 -3.00 -6.06 17.91
C LYS A 101 -3.86 -4.82 17.70
N TYR A 102 -3.72 -3.87 18.60
CA TYR A 102 -4.40 -2.57 18.60
C TYR A 102 -3.34 -1.47 18.51
N ASP A 103 -3.28 -0.77 17.37
CA ASP A 103 -2.28 0.29 17.08
C ASP A 103 -0.81 -0.14 17.18
N TRP A 104 -0.50 -1.34 16.73
CA TRP A 104 0.87 -1.87 16.71
C TRP A 104 1.34 -2.17 15.28
N ASP A 105 2.60 -1.86 14.99
CA ASP A 105 3.30 -2.44 13.84
C ASP A 105 3.47 -3.95 14.02
N THR A 106 3.29 -4.74 12.95
CA THR A 106 3.33 -6.21 13.01
C THR A 106 4.67 -6.72 13.55
N TRP A 107 5.80 -6.25 13.01
CA TRP A 107 7.10 -6.73 13.46
C TRP A 107 7.49 -6.22 14.83
N LYS A 108 7.07 -5.01 15.21
CA LYS A 108 7.27 -4.51 16.60
C LYS A 108 6.50 -5.36 17.60
N ALA A 109 5.27 -5.76 17.28
CA ALA A 109 4.48 -6.68 18.09
C ALA A 109 5.15 -8.06 18.21
N VAL A 110 5.57 -8.65 17.09
CA VAL A 110 6.27 -9.94 17.05
C VAL A 110 7.57 -9.89 17.86
N ARG A 111 8.37 -8.84 17.73
CA ARG A 111 9.61 -8.66 18.53
C ARG A 111 9.32 -8.50 20.02
N ARG A 112 8.23 -7.80 20.36
CA ARG A 112 7.82 -7.66 21.76
C ARG A 112 7.46 -9.01 22.38
N ILE A 113 6.70 -9.84 21.66
CA ILE A 113 6.40 -11.23 22.02
C ILE A 113 7.69 -12.06 22.08
N GLY A 114 8.58 -11.90 21.11
CA GLY A 114 9.86 -12.60 21.05
C GLY A 114 10.74 -12.37 22.27
N ARG A 115 10.74 -11.16 22.84
CA ARG A 115 11.47 -10.85 24.08
C ARG A 115 10.92 -11.66 25.27
N GLU A 116 9.60 -11.74 25.44
CA GLU A 116 8.97 -12.56 26.48
C GLU A 116 9.32 -14.05 26.35
N LEU A 117 9.38 -14.54 25.09
CA LEU A 117 9.67 -15.94 24.77
C LEU A 117 11.16 -16.25 24.61
N ARG A 118 12.05 -15.25 24.72
CA ARG A 118 13.49 -15.36 24.43
C ARG A 118 13.75 -15.93 23.03
N ARG A 119 13.01 -15.44 22.04
CA ARG A 119 13.12 -15.82 20.62
C ARG A 119 13.42 -14.62 19.75
N ARG A 120 14.29 -14.82 18.74
CA ARG A 120 14.63 -13.80 17.72
C ARG A 120 13.64 -13.85 16.55
N ASP A 121 13.60 -12.79 15.76
CA ASP A 121 12.70 -12.62 14.60
C ASP A 121 12.67 -13.84 13.67
N LYS A 122 13.82 -14.45 13.40
CA LYS A 122 13.94 -15.63 12.53
C LYS A 122 13.15 -16.85 13.00
N ALA A 123 12.78 -16.92 14.28
CA ALA A 123 11.94 -18.00 14.79
C ALA A 123 10.47 -17.84 14.43
N PHE A 124 10.04 -16.63 14.06
CA PHE A 124 8.66 -16.32 13.72
C PHE A 124 8.40 -16.37 12.23
N GLY A 125 7.16 -16.70 11.85
CA GLY A 125 6.65 -16.67 10.49
C GLY A 125 5.30 -15.99 10.43
N ILE A 126 5.11 -15.13 9.44
CA ILE A 126 3.85 -14.45 9.14
C ILE A 126 3.51 -14.60 7.65
N ALA A 127 2.22 -14.57 7.33
CA ALA A 127 1.76 -14.62 5.94
C ALA A 127 1.79 -13.25 5.26
N GLY A 128 1.67 -12.18 6.04
CA GLY A 128 1.72 -10.79 5.56
C GLY A 128 1.65 -9.81 6.73
N MET A 129 2.11 -8.59 6.48
CA MET A 129 1.99 -7.50 7.44
C MET A 129 0.55 -6.97 7.48
N LYS A 130 0.16 -6.37 8.60
CA LYS A 130 -1.13 -5.70 8.77
C LYS A 130 -0.91 -4.25 9.19
N ASP A 131 -1.88 -3.41 8.83
CA ASP A 131 -1.87 -1.99 9.16
C ASP A 131 -1.53 -1.73 10.62
N LYS A 132 -0.78 -0.64 10.87
CA LYS A 132 -0.42 -0.23 12.22
C LYS A 132 -1.61 0.45 12.91
N ARG A 133 -2.15 1.55 12.32
CA ARG A 133 -3.28 2.29 12.86
C ARG A 133 -4.60 1.56 12.54
N ALA A 134 -4.81 0.44 13.24
CA ALA A 134 -5.92 -0.47 13.04
C ALA A 134 -6.01 -1.47 14.20
N VAL A 135 -7.15 -2.16 14.30
CA VAL A 135 -7.25 -3.39 15.08
C VAL A 135 -7.17 -4.57 14.12
N THR A 136 -6.20 -5.42 14.29
CA THR A 136 -5.94 -6.48 13.31
C THR A 136 -5.79 -7.86 13.96
N SER A 137 -6.18 -8.91 13.23
CA SER A 137 -5.95 -10.31 13.60
C SER A 137 -5.24 -11.04 12.46
N GLN A 138 -4.26 -11.85 12.81
CA GLN A 138 -3.48 -12.65 11.86
C GLN A 138 -2.89 -13.88 12.50
N ARG A 139 -2.56 -14.88 11.68
CA ARG A 139 -1.81 -16.05 12.12
C ARG A 139 -0.31 -15.73 12.17
N VAL A 140 0.32 -16.31 13.19
CA VAL A 140 1.77 -16.27 13.35
C VAL A 140 2.24 -17.67 13.75
N THR A 141 3.41 -18.09 13.28
CA THR A 141 4.09 -19.29 13.76
C THR A 141 5.35 -18.93 14.53
N VAL A 142 5.65 -19.70 15.57
CA VAL A 142 6.92 -19.59 16.29
C VAL A 142 7.56 -20.98 16.48
N ARG A 143 8.87 -21.09 16.23
CA ARG A 143 9.60 -22.33 16.35
C ARG A 143 10.01 -22.61 17.79
N GLY A 144 9.79 -23.87 18.25
CA GLY A 144 10.33 -24.39 19.51
C GLY A 144 9.74 -23.73 20.76
N VAL A 145 8.51 -23.23 20.68
CA VAL A 145 7.78 -22.63 21.82
C VAL A 145 6.50 -23.45 22.04
N PRO A 146 6.23 -23.96 23.26
CA PRO A 146 5.00 -24.66 23.54
C PRO A 146 3.80 -23.70 23.65
N PRO A 147 2.58 -24.14 23.34
CA PRO A 147 1.36 -23.31 23.42
C PRO A 147 1.14 -22.65 24.79
N GLU A 148 1.52 -23.35 25.87
CA GLU A 148 1.37 -22.86 27.24
C GLU A 148 2.19 -21.60 27.52
N ALA A 149 3.37 -21.49 26.91
CA ALA A 149 4.20 -20.28 27.05
C ALA A 149 3.55 -19.07 26.36
N LEU A 150 2.89 -19.28 25.24
CA LEU A 150 2.16 -18.24 24.53
C LEU A 150 0.94 -17.73 25.32
N ARG A 151 0.26 -18.61 26.09
CA ARG A 151 -0.87 -18.21 26.95
C ARG A 151 -0.48 -17.28 28.09
N ARG A 152 0.81 -17.24 28.45
CA ARG A 152 1.34 -16.39 29.53
C ARG A 152 1.76 -14.99 29.05
N ILE A 153 1.68 -14.75 27.74
CA ILE A 153 2.01 -13.43 27.18
C ILE A 153 0.97 -12.43 27.65
N ASP A 154 1.41 -11.42 28.36
CA ASP A 154 0.63 -10.26 28.81
C ASP A 154 1.33 -8.99 28.34
N VAL A 155 0.89 -8.47 27.21
CA VAL A 155 1.40 -7.24 26.61
C VAL A 155 0.21 -6.34 26.31
N LYS A 156 0.29 -5.10 26.78
CA LYS A 156 -0.75 -4.12 26.52
C LYS A 156 -1.05 -4.01 25.03
N ASP A 157 -2.33 -4.03 24.69
CA ASP A 157 -2.84 -3.87 23.31
C ASP A 157 -2.44 -5.00 22.33
N ILE A 158 -2.02 -6.14 22.88
CA ILE A 158 -1.74 -7.38 22.14
C ILE A 158 -2.47 -8.54 22.81
N VAL A 159 -3.14 -9.37 22.00
CA VAL A 159 -3.70 -10.64 22.45
C VAL A 159 -3.04 -11.78 21.64
N VAL A 160 -2.58 -12.79 22.35
CA VAL A 160 -1.95 -13.97 21.78
C VAL A 160 -2.79 -15.20 22.13
N THR A 161 -3.30 -15.89 21.12
CA THR A 161 -4.13 -17.09 21.32
C THR A 161 -3.52 -18.27 20.57
N PRO A 162 -2.92 -19.25 21.25
CA PRO A 162 -2.40 -20.46 20.61
C PRO A 162 -3.52 -21.27 19.95
N LEU A 163 -3.28 -21.71 18.71
CA LEU A 163 -4.19 -22.57 17.97
C LEU A 163 -3.76 -24.04 17.95
N GLY A 164 -2.47 -24.33 17.95
CA GLY A 164 -1.93 -25.67 17.91
C GLY A 164 -0.54 -25.77 17.33
N ARG A 165 -0.09 -27.01 17.03
CA ARG A 165 1.23 -27.26 16.46
C ARG A 165 1.13 -27.51 14.96
N VAL A 166 2.12 -27.00 14.22
CA VAL A 166 2.21 -27.17 12.77
C VAL A 166 3.63 -27.58 12.33
N ARG A 167 3.71 -28.25 11.18
CA ARG A 167 4.99 -28.76 10.67
C ARG A 167 5.88 -27.68 10.08
N ARG A 168 5.30 -26.67 9.42
CA ARG A 168 6.06 -25.64 8.72
C ARG A 168 5.77 -24.24 9.24
N LYS A 169 6.75 -23.37 9.06
CA LYS A 169 6.68 -21.95 9.32
C LYS A 169 5.79 -21.27 8.27
N LEU A 170 4.93 -20.33 8.67
CA LEU A 170 4.24 -19.43 7.74
C LEU A 170 5.25 -18.59 6.95
N ARG A 171 4.97 -18.39 5.67
CA ARG A 171 5.75 -17.59 4.74
C ARG A 171 4.91 -16.47 4.17
N PRO A 172 5.53 -15.35 3.74
CA PRO A 172 4.82 -14.33 2.99
C PRO A 172 4.02 -14.92 1.82
N GLY A 173 2.73 -14.56 1.74
CA GLY A 173 1.80 -15.09 0.74
C GLY A 173 0.98 -16.32 1.18
N ASP A 174 1.23 -16.90 2.35
CA ASP A 174 0.45 -18.02 2.90
C ASP A 174 -0.95 -17.58 3.42
N LEU A 175 -1.62 -16.72 2.66
CA LEU A 175 -2.99 -16.26 2.92
C LEU A 175 -3.75 -16.12 1.61
N TRP A 176 -5.05 -16.21 1.67
CA TRP A 176 -5.91 -15.84 0.54
C TRP A 176 -6.01 -14.33 0.39
N GLY A 177 -6.16 -13.60 1.50
CA GLY A 177 -6.34 -12.17 1.53
C GLY A 177 -6.69 -11.62 2.91
N ASN A 178 -7.44 -10.53 2.93
CA ASN A 178 -7.90 -9.88 4.15
C ASN A 178 -9.40 -9.54 4.06
N ARG A 179 -10.10 -9.64 5.19
CA ARG A 179 -11.41 -9.07 5.41
C ARG A 179 -11.24 -7.74 6.13
N PHE A 180 -11.96 -6.73 5.66
CA PHE A 180 -11.99 -5.40 6.23
C PHE A 180 -13.39 -5.10 6.77
N VAL A 181 -13.45 -4.43 7.91
CA VAL A 181 -14.65 -3.79 8.45
C VAL A 181 -14.24 -2.37 8.82
N ILE A 182 -14.76 -1.41 8.09
CA ILE A 182 -14.32 -0.02 8.17
C ILE A 182 -15.53 0.86 8.49
N THR A 183 -15.42 1.67 9.55
CA THR A 183 -16.38 2.69 9.88
C THR A 183 -15.94 4.01 9.26
N VAL A 184 -16.80 4.60 8.46
CA VAL A 184 -16.59 5.91 7.84
C VAL A 184 -17.50 6.92 8.51
N ARG A 185 -16.91 8.04 8.96
CA ARG A 185 -17.56 9.13 9.69
C ARG A 185 -17.57 10.42 8.89
N ASP A 186 -18.43 11.34 9.23
CA ASP A 186 -18.63 12.62 8.52
C ASP A 186 -18.83 12.40 7.01
N ALA A 187 -19.59 11.36 6.66
CA ALA A 187 -19.81 10.90 5.30
C ALA A 187 -21.15 11.38 4.74
N ASP A 188 -21.20 11.59 3.45
CA ASP A 188 -22.45 11.71 2.68
C ASP A 188 -23.03 10.29 2.49
N VAL A 189 -23.96 9.91 3.36
CA VAL A 189 -24.59 8.58 3.32
C VAL A 189 -25.57 8.43 2.15
N ASP A 190 -26.08 9.52 1.56
CA ASP A 190 -26.96 9.47 0.40
C ASP A 190 -26.18 9.02 -0.85
N ALA A 191 -24.90 9.32 -0.95
CA ALA A 191 -24.03 8.85 -2.01
C ALA A 191 -23.63 7.37 -1.89
N LEU A 192 -23.79 6.75 -0.70
CA LEU A 192 -23.30 5.42 -0.40
C LEU A 192 -23.92 4.34 -1.29
N GLU A 193 -25.24 4.34 -1.43
CA GLU A 193 -25.96 3.30 -2.19
C GLU A 193 -25.50 3.25 -3.65
N THR A 194 -25.40 4.42 -4.27
CA THR A 194 -24.92 4.55 -5.65
C THR A 194 -23.48 4.06 -5.79
N ALA A 195 -22.59 4.46 -4.88
CA ALA A 195 -21.18 4.04 -4.89
C ALA A 195 -21.04 2.52 -4.75
N ILE A 196 -21.75 1.91 -3.80
CA ILE A 196 -21.77 0.46 -3.56
C ILE A 196 -22.31 -0.28 -4.79
N HIS A 197 -23.37 0.24 -5.42
CA HIS A 197 -23.96 -0.37 -6.62
C HIS A 197 -22.96 -0.40 -7.79
N VAL A 198 -22.30 0.72 -8.08
CA VAL A 198 -21.28 0.80 -9.13
C VAL A 198 -20.14 -0.21 -8.90
N ILE A 199 -19.65 -0.32 -7.66
CA ILE A 199 -18.57 -1.26 -7.32
C ILE A 199 -19.04 -2.72 -7.45
N LYS A 200 -20.28 -3.02 -7.03
CA LYS A 200 -20.84 -4.38 -7.14
C LYS A 200 -21.06 -4.79 -8.59
N ASP A 201 -21.59 -3.89 -9.43
CA ASP A 201 -21.82 -4.17 -10.83
C ASP A 201 -20.51 -4.42 -11.60
N LEU A 202 -19.46 -3.66 -11.26
CA LEU A 202 -18.13 -3.89 -11.81
C LEU A 202 -17.47 -5.17 -11.25
N GLY A 203 -17.92 -5.67 -10.10
CA GLY A 203 -17.30 -6.79 -9.37
C GLY A 203 -16.00 -6.42 -8.66
N GLY A 204 -15.68 -5.14 -8.55
CA GLY A 204 -14.45 -4.64 -7.95
C GLY A 204 -14.18 -3.16 -8.21
N VAL A 205 -12.91 -2.80 -8.14
CA VAL A 205 -12.43 -1.43 -8.36
C VAL A 205 -11.19 -1.45 -9.28
N PRO A 206 -10.86 -0.33 -9.95
CA PRO A 206 -9.61 -0.22 -10.70
C PRO A 206 -8.41 -0.54 -9.81
N ASN A 207 -7.49 -1.36 -10.31
CA ASN A 207 -6.39 -1.93 -9.52
C ASN A 207 -5.16 -1.02 -9.48
N PHE A 208 -5.34 0.28 -9.27
CA PHE A 208 -4.27 1.26 -9.20
C PHE A 208 -3.27 0.98 -8.07
N PHE A 209 -2.03 1.38 -8.29
CA PHE A 209 -1.06 1.60 -7.22
C PHE A 209 -1.34 2.95 -6.56
N GLY A 210 -1.70 2.94 -5.28
CA GLY A 210 -2.01 4.16 -4.53
C GLY A 210 -0.79 5.04 -4.26
N VAL A 211 -1.05 6.28 -3.83
CA VAL A 211 -0.05 7.33 -3.56
C VAL A 211 1.10 6.86 -2.67
N GLN A 212 0.82 6.00 -1.68
CA GLN A 212 1.85 5.46 -0.77
C GLN A 212 2.99 4.71 -1.51
N ARG A 213 2.73 4.17 -2.71
CA ARG A 213 3.74 3.52 -3.55
C ARG A 213 4.82 4.49 -4.04
N PHE A 214 4.49 5.76 -4.10
CA PHE A 214 5.31 6.83 -4.67
C PHE A 214 5.92 7.76 -3.60
N GLY A 215 5.55 7.57 -2.34
CA GLY A 215 5.93 8.40 -1.20
C GLY A 215 4.79 9.31 -0.74
N SER A 216 4.27 9.10 0.47
CA SER A 216 3.07 9.80 0.97
C SER A 216 3.27 11.31 1.12
N ARG A 217 4.44 11.73 1.57
CA ARG A 217 4.79 13.15 1.77
C ARG A 217 5.48 13.76 0.57
N ARG A 218 6.23 12.93 -0.15
CA ARG A 218 7.09 13.33 -1.26
C ARG A 218 7.01 12.30 -2.38
N PRO A 219 6.00 12.38 -3.25
CA PRO A 219 5.79 11.40 -4.32
C PRO A 219 6.76 11.58 -5.50
N VAL A 220 8.08 11.62 -5.23
CA VAL A 220 9.14 11.85 -6.21
C VAL A 220 9.68 10.58 -6.85
N THR A 221 9.40 9.41 -6.27
CA THR A 221 10.10 8.17 -6.61
C THR A 221 9.94 7.75 -8.07
N HIS A 222 8.77 7.92 -8.68
CA HIS A 222 8.54 7.61 -10.09
C HIS A 222 9.23 8.61 -11.02
N VAL A 223 9.36 9.87 -10.62
CA VAL A 223 10.08 10.89 -11.39
C VAL A 223 11.55 10.54 -11.48
N VAL A 224 12.18 10.23 -10.33
CA VAL A 224 13.57 9.75 -10.27
C VAL A 224 13.71 8.44 -11.07
N GLY A 225 12.77 7.51 -10.89
CA GLY A 225 12.76 6.22 -11.60
C GLY A 225 12.74 6.36 -13.11
N LYS A 226 12.03 7.35 -13.67
CA LYS A 226 12.03 7.67 -15.09
C LYS A 226 13.45 7.96 -15.61
N TYR A 227 14.18 8.83 -14.92
CA TYR A 227 15.53 9.19 -15.34
C TYR A 227 16.55 8.08 -15.08
N VAL A 228 16.37 7.28 -14.03
CA VAL A 228 17.17 6.07 -13.79
C VAL A 228 17.02 5.07 -14.93
N VAL A 229 15.80 4.80 -15.38
CA VAL A 229 15.53 3.88 -16.50
C VAL A 229 16.13 4.41 -17.81
N LYS A 230 16.19 5.72 -17.99
CA LYS A 230 16.83 6.36 -19.14
C LYS A 230 18.34 6.51 -18.99
N GLU A 231 18.92 6.07 -17.89
CA GLU A 231 20.34 6.25 -17.55
C GLU A 231 20.80 7.71 -17.55
N ASP A 232 19.87 8.66 -17.38
CA ASP A 232 20.14 10.08 -17.15
C ASP A 232 20.36 10.32 -15.65
N TRP A 233 21.55 9.94 -15.18
CA TRP A 233 21.91 9.92 -13.78
C TRP A 233 21.97 11.31 -13.15
N GLU A 234 22.45 12.30 -13.91
CA GLU A 234 22.46 13.69 -13.46
C GLU A 234 21.03 14.18 -13.19
N ARG A 235 20.12 13.96 -14.15
CA ARG A 235 18.72 14.37 -13.99
C ARG A 235 18.02 13.60 -12.88
N ALA A 236 18.28 12.31 -12.74
CA ALA A 236 17.73 11.50 -11.65
C ALA A 236 18.10 12.07 -10.27
N ILE A 237 19.36 12.41 -10.07
CA ILE A 237 19.87 13.00 -8.83
C ILE A 237 19.34 14.43 -8.65
N TYR A 238 19.33 15.23 -9.72
CA TYR A 238 18.77 16.58 -9.67
C TYR A 238 17.34 16.57 -9.15
N GLU A 239 16.45 15.76 -9.73
CA GLU A 239 15.06 15.66 -9.29
C GLU A 239 14.96 15.13 -7.85
N PHE A 240 15.76 14.13 -7.50
CA PHE A 240 15.78 13.60 -6.14
C PHE A 240 16.21 14.66 -5.11
N LEU A 241 17.18 15.49 -5.41
CA LEU A 241 17.71 16.46 -4.46
C LEU A 241 16.91 17.77 -4.42
N THR A 242 16.32 18.21 -5.55
CA THR A 242 15.81 19.59 -5.69
C THR A 242 14.29 19.70 -5.81
N MET A 243 13.55 18.63 -6.14
CA MET A 243 12.09 18.70 -6.28
C MET A 243 11.43 18.89 -4.91
N GLU A 244 10.69 19.99 -4.77
CA GLU A 244 10.01 20.40 -3.53
C GLU A 244 8.56 19.85 -3.51
N PHE A 245 8.07 19.49 -2.32
CA PHE A 245 6.67 19.10 -2.14
C PHE A 245 6.04 19.83 -0.96
N PRO A 246 4.75 20.23 -1.04
CA PRO A 246 4.10 21.04 -0.01
C PRO A 246 4.04 20.41 1.39
N ARG A 247 4.17 19.08 1.48
CA ARG A 247 4.10 18.31 2.75
C ARG A 247 5.47 18.03 3.37
N GLU A 248 6.56 18.54 2.80
CA GLU A 248 7.89 18.48 3.40
C GLU A 248 8.04 19.54 4.50
N SER A 249 9.05 19.38 5.35
CA SER A 249 9.40 20.43 6.31
C SER A 249 9.95 21.66 5.60
N GLU A 250 9.71 22.85 6.15
CA GLU A 250 10.24 24.11 5.59
C GLU A 250 11.77 24.08 5.44
N GLU A 251 12.46 23.43 6.37
CA GLU A 251 13.91 23.28 6.35
C GLU A 251 14.37 22.46 5.13
N ALA A 252 13.69 21.35 4.84
CA ALA A 252 13.98 20.55 3.66
C ALA A 252 13.67 21.32 2.37
N ILE A 253 12.54 22.01 2.30
CA ILE A 253 12.15 22.82 1.14
C ILE A 253 13.19 23.91 0.87
N ARG A 254 13.64 24.63 1.90
CA ARG A 254 14.69 25.67 1.75
C ARG A 254 15.99 25.08 1.22
N ALA A 255 16.43 23.93 1.74
CA ALA A 255 17.65 23.29 1.29
C ALA A 255 17.57 22.85 -0.18
N ARG A 256 16.42 22.27 -0.61
CA ARG A 256 16.20 21.88 -2.00
C ARG A 256 16.20 23.06 -2.96
N ARG A 257 15.54 24.15 -2.56
CA ARG A 257 15.50 25.38 -3.34
C ARG A 257 16.89 25.99 -3.47
N TRP A 258 17.64 26.06 -2.39
CA TRP A 258 19.00 26.57 -2.40
C TRP A 258 19.89 25.77 -3.38
N LEU A 259 19.82 24.44 -3.33
CA LEU A 259 20.60 23.60 -4.25
C LEU A 259 20.17 23.74 -5.72
N ARG A 260 18.87 23.93 -5.97
CA ARG A 260 18.37 24.19 -7.32
C ARG A 260 18.97 25.48 -7.90
N GLU A 261 19.07 26.52 -7.09
CA GLU A 261 19.65 27.82 -7.48
C GLU A 261 21.17 27.77 -7.58
N ASN A 262 21.83 26.83 -6.87
CA ASN A 262 23.27 26.68 -6.80
C ASN A 262 23.71 25.27 -7.25
N TRP A 263 23.10 24.73 -8.31
CA TRP A 263 23.44 23.39 -8.79
C TRP A 263 24.90 23.29 -9.16
N GLY A 264 25.59 22.29 -8.61
CA GLY A 264 27.03 22.08 -8.74
C GLY A 264 27.84 22.48 -7.49
N ASP A 265 27.31 23.32 -6.62
CA ASP A 265 27.90 23.61 -5.30
C ASP A 265 27.45 22.58 -4.26
N PHE A 266 27.99 21.37 -4.36
CA PHE A 266 27.63 20.26 -3.48
C PHE A 266 28.24 20.38 -2.08
N GLU A 267 29.37 21.08 -1.93
CA GLU A 267 29.94 21.40 -0.60
C GLU A 267 29.03 22.38 0.15
N GLY A 268 28.62 23.48 -0.49
CA GLY A 268 27.65 24.42 0.09
C GLY A 268 26.31 23.76 0.42
N ALA A 269 25.85 22.82 -0.42
CA ALA A 269 24.63 22.05 -0.17
C ALA A 269 24.71 21.26 1.14
N LEU A 270 25.86 20.67 1.49
CA LEU A 270 26.04 19.93 2.75
C LEU A 270 25.90 20.80 4.01
N GLU A 271 26.12 22.11 3.89
CA GLU A 271 25.91 23.04 5.00
C GLU A 271 24.44 23.36 5.22
N VAL A 272 23.62 23.36 4.16
CA VAL A 272 22.20 23.74 4.22
C VAL A 272 21.26 22.54 4.32
N PHE A 273 21.67 21.34 3.88
CA PHE A 273 20.83 20.14 3.97
C PHE A 273 20.75 19.63 5.40
N PRO A 274 19.52 19.47 5.96
CA PRO A 274 19.32 18.96 7.31
C PRO A 274 19.91 17.55 7.50
N ARG A 275 20.36 17.24 8.71
CA ARG A 275 20.98 15.94 9.03
C ARG A 275 20.03 14.76 8.86
N PHE A 276 18.72 14.95 9.02
CA PHE A 276 17.73 13.90 8.86
C PHE A 276 17.50 13.49 7.39
N LEU A 277 18.03 14.23 6.42
CA LEU A 277 18.06 13.85 5.00
C LEU A 277 19.31 13.03 4.68
N ASP A 278 19.45 11.88 5.35
CA ASP A 278 20.66 11.05 5.29
C ASP A 278 21.00 10.61 3.87
N TYR A 279 20.02 10.17 3.08
CA TYR A 279 20.26 9.69 1.72
C TYR A 279 20.68 10.81 0.76
N GLU A 280 20.05 11.97 0.87
CA GLU A 280 20.45 13.14 0.09
C GLU A 280 21.88 13.56 0.43
N ARG A 281 22.22 13.56 1.71
CA ARG A 281 23.56 13.91 2.18
C ARG A 281 24.62 12.93 1.69
N GLU A 282 24.35 11.63 1.68
CA GLU A 282 25.28 10.61 1.15
C GLU A 282 25.61 10.85 -0.34
N ILE A 283 24.61 11.25 -1.13
CA ILE A 283 24.81 11.63 -2.54
C ILE A 283 25.64 12.90 -2.63
N LEU A 284 25.31 13.92 -1.86
CA LEU A 284 26.03 15.22 -1.86
C LEU A 284 27.49 15.06 -1.42
N GLU A 285 27.78 14.23 -0.41
CA GLU A 285 29.13 13.93 0.06
C GLU A 285 29.98 13.26 -1.03
N HIS A 286 29.36 12.40 -1.85
CA HIS A 286 30.06 11.82 -2.98
C HIS A 286 30.35 12.85 -4.06
N LEU A 287 29.36 13.65 -4.46
CA LEU A 287 29.49 14.64 -5.53
C LEU A 287 30.41 15.81 -5.14
N ALA A 288 30.50 16.18 -3.84
CA ALA A 288 31.46 17.18 -3.36
C ALA A 288 32.92 16.73 -3.58
N ARG A 289 33.19 15.41 -3.52
CA ARG A 289 34.52 14.84 -3.76
C ARG A 289 34.78 14.52 -5.23
N TYR A 290 33.75 14.06 -5.93
CA TYR A 290 33.80 13.57 -7.31
C TYR A 290 32.69 14.22 -8.13
N PRO A 291 32.84 15.51 -8.50
CA PRO A 291 31.88 16.21 -9.36
C PRO A 291 31.65 15.42 -10.67
N ASN A 292 30.42 15.37 -11.15
CA ASN A 292 29.97 14.65 -12.34
C ASN A 292 29.95 13.11 -12.25
N ASP A 293 30.36 12.52 -11.14
CA ASP A 293 30.26 11.05 -10.93
C ASP A 293 28.87 10.65 -10.39
N TYR A 294 27.84 10.97 -11.16
CA TYR A 294 26.44 10.78 -10.76
C TYR A 294 26.07 9.30 -10.61
N VAL A 295 26.61 8.40 -11.42
CA VAL A 295 26.33 6.95 -11.32
C VAL A 295 26.77 6.41 -9.95
N ASN A 296 28.00 6.70 -9.54
CA ASN A 296 28.50 6.23 -8.24
C ASN A 296 27.90 7.00 -7.07
N ALA A 297 27.52 8.26 -7.25
CA ALA A 297 26.74 9.00 -6.27
C ALA A 297 25.40 8.31 -6.00
N PHE A 298 24.69 7.89 -7.05
CA PHE A 298 23.43 7.13 -6.90
C PHE A 298 23.66 5.74 -6.27
N ARG A 299 24.80 5.10 -6.51
CA ARG A 299 25.19 3.83 -5.86
C ARG A 299 25.42 3.95 -4.36
N ARG A 300 25.60 5.16 -3.80
CA ARG A 300 25.66 5.37 -2.34
C ARG A 300 24.36 4.98 -1.66
N LEU A 301 23.24 5.10 -2.37
CA LEU A 301 21.96 4.66 -1.86
C LEU A 301 21.91 3.14 -1.65
N PRO A 302 21.25 2.63 -0.59
CA PRO A 302 21.03 1.20 -0.41
C PRO A 302 20.36 0.55 -1.64
N TYR A 303 20.71 -0.70 -1.91
CA TYR A 303 20.20 -1.46 -3.07
C TYR A 303 18.67 -1.44 -3.17
N TRP A 304 17.98 -1.61 -2.03
CA TRP A 304 16.52 -1.65 -2.01
C TRP A 304 15.88 -0.29 -2.36
N ILE A 305 16.54 0.83 -2.03
CA ILE A 305 16.10 2.18 -2.42
C ILE A 305 16.28 2.39 -3.92
N ARG A 306 17.46 2.07 -4.45
CA ARG A 306 17.74 2.20 -5.90
C ARG A 306 16.72 1.42 -6.73
N ARG A 307 16.41 0.21 -6.30
CA ARG A 307 15.41 -0.64 -6.95
C ARG A 307 13.98 -0.09 -6.81
N MET A 308 13.67 0.53 -5.68
CA MET A 308 12.37 1.15 -5.41
C MET A 308 12.02 2.23 -6.44
N PHE A 309 12.98 3.04 -6.89
CA PHE A 309 12.77 4.06 -7.92
C PHE A 309 12.31 3.44 -9.25
N VAL A 310 12.98 2.39 -9.70
CA VAL A 310 12.62 1.69 -10.94
C VAL A 310 11.20 1.09 -10.82
N HIS A 311 10.90 0.44 -9.71
CA HIS A 311 9.57 -0.15 -9.47
C HIS A 311 8.46 0.91 -9.34
N ALA A 312 8.78 2.08 -8.79
CA ALA A 312 7.81 3.19 -8.73
C ALA A 312 7.48 3.70 -10.13
N TYR A 313 8.47 3.81 -11.01
CA TYR A 313 8.21 4.20 -12.40
C TYR A 313 7.39 3.17 -13.17
N GLN A 314 7.66 1.88 -12.99
CA GLN A 314 6.80 0.81 -13.52
C GLN A 314 5.35 0.95 -13.02
N SER A 315 5.17 1.25 -11.73
CA SER A 315 3.84 1.44 -11.13
C SER A 315 3.13 2.69 -11.67
N TYR A 316 3.85 3.75 -11.94
CA TYR A 316 3.34 4.96 -12.58
C TYR A 316 2.85 4.68 -14.02
N LEU A 317 3.66 3.99 -14.82
CA LEU A 317 3.28 3.59 -16.18
C LEU A 317 2.04 2.67 -16.16
N PHE A 318 2.00 1.72 -15.24
CA PHE A 318 0.81 0.90 -15.02
C PHE A 318 -0.44 1.76 -14.75
N ASN A 319 -0.34 2.73 -13.84
CA ASN A 319 -1.44 3.63 -13.51
C ASN A 319 -1.90 4.45 -14.73
N ARG A 320 -0.95 4.98 -15.50
CA ARG A 320 -1.24 5.75 -16.73
C ARG A 320 -1.97 4.90 -17.77
N ILE A 321 -1.49 3.68 -18.01
CA ILE A 321 -2.10 2.74 -18.97
C ILE A 321 -3.52 2.35 -18.50
N LEU A 322 -3.69 2.06 -17.20
CA LEU A 322 -5.00 1.76 -16.65
C LEU A 322 -5.97 2.95 -16.76
N SER A 323 -5.51 4.17 -16.49
CA SER A 323 -6.31 5.39 -16.66
C SER A 323 -6.72 5.59 -18.12
N GLU A 324 -5.82 5.37 -19.08
CA GLU A 324 -6.13 5.49 -20.50
C GLU A 324 -7.12 4.41 -20.97
N ARG A 325 -6.98 3.17 -20.48
CA ARG A 325 -7.95 2.10 -20.71
C ARG A 325 -9.37 2.52 -20.27
N MET A 326 -9.48 3.09 -19.07
CA MET A 326 -10.75 3.57 -18.53
C MET A 326 -11.30 4.72 -19.35
N ARG A 327 -10.48 5.66 -19.78
CA ARG A 327 -10.86 6.82 -20.59
C ARG A 327 -11.41 6.40 -21.96
N ARG A 328 -10.87 5.36 -22.57
CA ARG A 328 -11.38 4.78 -23.82
C ARG A 328 -12.59 3.86 -23.63
N GLY A 329 -13.03 3.66 -22.38
CA GLY A 329 -14.23 2.86 -22.07
C GLY A 329 -14.04 1.35 -22.20
N LEU A 330 -12.79 0.84 -22.25
CA LEU A 330 -12.55 -0.60 -22.26
C LEU A 330 -12.87 -1.21 -20.88
N PRO A 331 -13.54 -2.38 -20.85
CA PRO A 331 -13.90 -3.01 -19.59
C PRO A 331 -12.69 -3.42 -18.76
N LEU A 332 -12.83 -3.36 -17.43
CA LEU A 332 -11.79 -3.74 -16.48
C LEU A 332 -11.91 -5.20 -16.01
N GLY A 333 -13.13 -5.73 -16.00
CA GLY A 333 -13.44 -7.08 -15.51
C GLY A 333 -13.59 -8.12 -16.60
N GLU A 334 -13.70 -7.71 -17.85
CA GLU A 334 -13.91 -8.57 -19.02
C GLU A 334 -12.84 -8.29 -20.07
N PRO A 335 -12.17 -9.35 -20.59
CA PRO A 335 -11.17 -9.18 -21.64
C PRO A 335 -11.84 -8.75 -22.96
N VAL A 336 -11.13 -7.92 -23.73
CA VAL A 336 -11.44 -7.63 -25.13
C VAL A 336 -10.38 -8.27 -26.05
N GLU A 337 -10.63 -8.27 -27.36
CA GLU A 337 -9.67 -8.79 -28.32
C GLU A 337 -8.33 -8.07 -28.21
N GLY A 338 -7.26 -8.83 -28.16
CA GLY A 338 -5.90 -8.34 -28.00
C GLY A 338 -5.38 -8.30 -26.55
N ASP A 339 -6.25 -8.40 -25.55
CA ASP A 339 -5.82 -8.42 -24.15
C ASP A 339 -4.94 -9.63 -23.81
N ILE A 340 -3.93 -9.42 -22.97
CA ILE A 340 -3.23 -10.48 -22.27
C ILE A 340 -3.97 -10.77 -20.97
N VAL A 341 -4.51 -11.99 -20.86
CA VAL A 341 -5.44 -12.40 -19.81
C VAL A 341 -4.75 -13.24 -18.74
N ARG A 342 -5.02 -12.96 -17.46
CA ARG A 342 -4.65 -13.80 -16.32
C ARG A 342 -5.87 -14.03 -15.41
N ASN A 343 -6.14 -15.26 -15.08
CA ASN A 343 -7.29 -15.66 -14.22
C ASN A 343 -8.63 -15.05 -14.66
N GLY A 344 -8.85 -15.00 -15.98
CA GLY A 344 -10.07 -14.45 -16.57
C GLY A 344 -10.19 -12.93 -16.56
N LEU A 345 -9.16 -12.21 -16.18
CA LEU A 345 -9.12 -10.73 -16.16
C LEU A 345 -8.12 -10.19 -17.18
N PRO A 346 -8.44 -9.06 -17.85
CA PRO A 346 -7.45 -8.33 -18.63
C PRO A 346 -6.34 -7.81 -17.71
N THR A 347 -5.12 -7.80 -18.21
CA THR A 347 -3.96 -7.33 -17.46
C THR A 347 -3.34 -6.10 -18.07
N ILE A 348 -2.75 -5.27 -17.21
CA ILE A 348 -1.98 -4.09 -17.56
C ILE A 348 -0.50 -4.38 -17.26
N PRO A 349 0.45 -3.97 -18.12
CA PRO A 349 1.86 -4.21 -17.86
C PRO A 349 2.41 -3.32 -16.75
N LEU A 350 3.34 -3.90 -15.99
CA LEU A 350 4.41 -3.22 -15.28
C LEU A 350 5.63 -3.30 -16.21
N PRO A 351 5.90 -2.29 -17.05
CA PRO A 351 6.86 -2.41 -18.14
C PRO A 351 8.27 -2.79 -17.65
N GLY A 352 8.95 -3.63 -18.40
CA GLY A 352 10.30 -4.07 -18.15
C GLY A 352 10.88 -4.70 -19.42
N PHE A 353 12.17 -5.03 -19.44
CA PHE A 353 12.88 -5.46 -20.65
C PHE A 353 12.42 -6.81 -21.24
N ARG A 354 11.57 -7.57 -20.50
CA ARG A 354 10.92 -8.80 -20.97
C ARG A 354 9.42 -8.65 -21.17
N THR A 355 8.89 -7.43 -21.13
CA THR A 355 7.46 -7.21 -21.22
C THR A 355 6.99 -7.46 -22.63
N GLU A 356 6.04 -8.37 -22.76
CA GLU A 356 5.21 -8.52 -23.95
C GLU A 356 4.04 -7.54 -23.86
N LEU A 357 3.87 -6.71 -24.89
CA LEU A 357 2.75 -5.79 -25.02
C LEU A 357 1.54 -6.52 -25.61
N ALA A 358 0.35 -6.07 -25.27
CA ALA A 358 -0.89 -6.57 -25.81
C ALA A 358 -1.04 -6.23 -27.32
N ASP A 359 -1.99 -6.87 -27.97
CA ASP A 359 -2.35 -6.60 -29.35
C ASP A 359 -3.60 -5.71 -29.44
N GLY A 360 -3.96 -5.26 -30.65
CA GLY A 360 -5.15 -4.46 -30.93
C GLY A 360 -5.23 -3.21 -30.06
N GLU A 361 -6.46 -2.81 -29.69
CA GLU A 361 -6.69 -1.58 -28.93
C GLU A 361 -6.02 -1.57 -27.55
N PRO A 362 -6.02 -2.66 -26.76
CA PRO A 362 -5.23 -2.72 -25.54
C PRO A 362 -3.73 -2.43 -25.77
N GLY A 363 -3.16 -3.01 -26.80
CA GLY A 363 -1.77 -2.78 -27.17
C GLY A 363 -1.49 -1.37 -27.65
N ASP A 364 -2.44 -0.73 -28.36
CA ASP A 364 -2.30 0.67 -28.78
C ASP A 364 -2.29 1.61 -27.58
N ILE A 365 -3.06 1.32 -26.54
CA ILE A 365 -3.03 2.05 -25.27
C ILE A 365 -1.65 1.91 -24.61
N GLU A 366 -1.15 0.67 -24.50
CA GLU A 366 0.14 0.41 -23.88
C GLU A 366 1.28 1.15 -24.61
N ARG A 367 1.30 1.07 -25.93
CA ARG A 367 2.29 1.76 -26.78
C ARG A 367 2.19 3.28 -26.68
N SER A 368 0.99 3.84 -26.76
CA SER A 368 0.82 5.29 -26.71
C SER A 368 1.33 5.90 -25.41
N VAL A 369 1.07 5.28 -24.27
CA VAL A 369 1.58 5.77 -22.96
C VAL A 369 3.11 5.68 -22.89
N LEU A 370 3.71 4.60 -23.38
CA LEU A 370 5.17 4.48 -23.44
C LEU A 370 5.80 5.52 -24.36
N GLU A 371 5.21 5.78 -25.51
CA GLU A 371 5.66 6.83 -26.46
C GLU A 371 5.56 8.22 -25.86
N GLU A 372 4.44 8.57 -25.21
CA GLU A 372 4.25 9.85 -24.50
C GLU A 372 5.31 10.07 -23.40
N GLU A 373 5.67 9.02 -22.69
CA GLU A 373 6.73 9.05 -21.67
C GLU A 373 8.14 8.97 -22.29
N GLY A 374 8.25 8.68 -23.58
CA GLY A 374 9.50 8.53 -24.32
C GLY A 374 10.35 7.39 -23.76
N VAL A 375 9.74 6.26 -23.43
CA VAL A 375 10.40 5.08 -22.87
C VAL A 375 9.97 3.82 -23.63
N GLU A 376 10.89 2.89 -23.75
CA GLU A 376 10.66 1.57 -24.33
C GLU A 376 10.88 0.48 -23.28
N PRO A 377 10.29 -0.72 -23.42
CA PRO A 377 10.56 -1.85 -22.55
C PRO A 377 12.04 -2.18 -22.39
N SER A 378 12.83 -2.04 -23.46
CA SER A 378 14.30 -2.26 -23.48
C SER A 378 15.08 -1.34 -22.54
N ASP A 379 14.57 -0.12 -22.25
CA ASP A 379 15.23 0.84 -21.36
C ASP A 379 15.32 0.33 -19.91
N PHE A 380 14.44 -0.60 -19.53
CA PHE A 380 14.48 -1.22 -18.20
C PHE A 380 15.64 -2.22 -18.00
N GLU A 381 16.43 -2.49 -19.03
CA GLU A 381 17.73 -3.13 -18.93
C GLU A 381 18.81 -2.08 -18.72
N ILE A 382 19.03 -1.70 -17.47
CA ILE A 382 19.89 -0.58 -17.06
C ILE A 382 21.35 -1.03 -17.12
N ARG A 383 22.08 -0.66 -18.17
CA ARG A 383 23.42 -1.17 -18.47
C ARG A 383 24.48 -0.73 -17.47
N SER A 384 24.43 0.52 -17.02
CA SER A 384 25.36 1.07 -16.05
C SER A 384 25.10 0.57 -14.61
N MET A 385 23.92 -0.02 -14.35
CA MET A 385 23.54 -0.56 -13.04
C MET A 385 22.65 -1.81 -13.20
N PRO A 386 23.17 -2.92 -13.74
CA PRO A 386 22.36 -4.08 -14.11
C PRO A 386 21.58 -4.71 -12.96
N GLU A 387 22.07 -4.55 -11.72
CA GLU A 387 21.45 -5.10 -10.51
C GLU A 387 20.07 -4.52 -10.19
N ILE A 388 19.71 -3.37 -10.76
CA ILE A 388 18.38 -2.76 -10.59
C ILE A 388 17.52 -2.85 -11.85
N SER A 389 17.97 -3.53 -12.88
CA SER A 389 17.18 -3.79 -14.08
C SER A 389 15.89 -4.53 -13.74
N ALA A 390 14.81 -4.25 -14.46
CA ALA A 390 13.50 -4.81 -14.21
C ALA A 390 12.98 -5.58 -15.43
N GLY A 391 12.69 -6.88 -15.24
CA GLY A 391 12.16 -7.75 -16.30
C GLY A 391 10.72 -7.45 -16.70
N GLY A 392 9.97 -6.78 -15.82
CA GLY A 392 8.56 -6.51 -16.02
C GLY A 392 7.64 -7.60 -15.47
N ASP A 393 6.37 -7.27 -15.38
CA ASP A 393 5.28 -8.18 -15.02
C ASP A 393 3.95 -7.62 -15.58
N ARG A 394 2.86 -8.34 -15.35
CA ARG A 394 1.51 -7.86 -15.67
C ARG A 394 0.59 -8.10 -14.46
N LYS A 395 -0.32 -7.15 -14.21
CA LYS A 395 -1.25 -7.18 -13.07
C LYS A 395 -2.67 -6.96 -13.60
N PRO A 396 -3.69 -7.66 -13.03
CA PRO A 396 -5.08 -7.44 -13.44
C PRO A 396 -5.50 -5.97 -13.37
N ALA A 397 -6.27 -5.53 -14.35
CA ALA A 397 -6.83 -4.19 -14.42
C ALA A 397 -7.86 -3.94 -13.29
N LEU A 398 -8.57 -5.01 -12.88
CA LEU A 398 -9.57 -4.99 -11.82
C LEU A 398 -9.02 -5.62 -10.54
N LEU A 399 -9.21 -4.96 -9.40
CA LEU A 399 -9.12 -5.55 -8.07
C LEU A 399 -10.51 -6.06 -7.68
N ARG A 400 -10.69 -7.37 -7.67
CA ARG A 400 -11.97 -7.98 -7.26
C ARG A 400 -12.26 -7.69 -5.79
N VAL A 401 -13.48 -7.25 -5.52
CA VAL A 401 -14.00 -7.00 -4.17
C VAL A 401 -15.04 -8.06 -3.84
N HIS A 402 -14.75 -8.85 -2.78
CA HIS A 402 -15.59 -9.96 -2.39
C HIS A 402 -16.43 -9.61 -1.17
N ARG A 403 -17.67 -10.16 -1.11
CA ARG A 403 -18.58 -10.04 0.05
C ARG A 403 -18.79 -8.59 0.52
N LEU A 404 -18.96 -7.69 -0.44
CA LEU A 404 -19.20 -6.28 -0.18
C LEU A 404 -20.59 -6.05 0.41
N SER A 405 -20.65 -5.42 1.57
CA SER A 405 -21.87 -4.91 2.20
C SER A 405 -21.59 -3.61 2.92
N ALA A 406 -22.60 -2.74 3.01
CA ALA A 406 -22.51 -1.50 3.76
C ALA A 406 -23.81 -1.29 4.55
N GLU A 407 -23.72 -0.62 5.68
CA GLU A 407 -24.83 -0.35 6.59
C GLU A 407 -24.67 1.05 7.17
N VAL A 408 -25.68 1.90 7.00
CA VAL A 408 -25.75 3.21 7.63
C VAL A 408 -26.14 3.01 9.11
N ILE A 409 -25.34 3.57 10.02
CA ILE A 409 -25.53 3.43 11.46
C ILE A 409 -25.82 4.76 12.18
N ALA A 410 -25.66 5.89 11.50
CA ALA A 410 -26.08 7.24 11.90
C ALA A 410 -26.19 8.12 10.66
N ASP A 411 -26.67 9.35 10.81
CA ASP A 411 -26.94 10.27 9.70
C ASP A 411 -25.72 10.55 8.80
N ASP A 412 -24.54 10.47 9.37
CA ASP A 412 -23.25 10.74 8.72
C ASP A 412 -22.22 9.61 8.92
N VAL A 413 -22.66 8.41 9.34
CA VAL A 413 -21.78 7.27 9.65
C VAL A 413 -22.29 5.99 9.02
N TYR A 414 -21.41 5.29 8.34
CA TYR A 414 -21.69 3.94 7.86
C TYR A 414 -20.54 2.96 8.15
N VAL A 415 -20.86 1.68 8.16
CA VAL A 415 -19.90 0.58 8.26
C VAL A 415 -19.88 -0.16 6.94
N VAL A 416 -18.72 -0.29 6.32
CA VAL A 416 -18.52 -1.10 5.12
C VAL A 416 -17.70 -2.34 5.44
N THR A 417 -18.16 -3.49 4.94
CA THR A 417 -17.49 -4.78 5.08
C THR A 417 -17.17 -5.34 3.71
N PHE A 418 -15.94 -5.77 3.48
CA PHE A 418 -15.51 -6.37 2.23
C PHE A 418 -14.27 -7.24 2.42
N SER A 419 -13.94 -8.04 1.40
CA SER A 419 -12.71 -8.83 1.38
C SER A 419 -11.93 -8.58 0.10
N LEU A 420 -10.62 -8.50 0.22
CA LEU A 420 -9.69 -8.38 -0.91
C LEU A 420 -8.74 -9.57 -0.94
N PRO A 421 -8.40 -10.08 -2.14
CA PRO A 421 -7.35 -11.09 -2.28
C PRO A 421 -5.98 -10.51 -1.89
N ARG A 422 -5.00 -11.39 -1.67
CA ARG A 422 -3.62 -10.99 -1.38
C ARG A 422 -3.09 -10.03 -2.44
N GLY A 423 -2.37 -9.02 -2.00
CA GLY A 423 -1.86 -7.94 -2.87
C GLY A 423 -2.88 -6.85 -3.17
N GLY A 424 -4.14 -6.98 -2.75
CA GLY A 424 -5.14 -5.92 -2.81
C GLY A 424 -5.00 -4.97 -1.61
N TYR A 425 -5.06 -3.68 -1.88
CA TYR A 425 -4.98 -2.63 -0.86
C TYR A 425 -6.35 -2.04 -0.58
N ALA A 426 -6.71 -1.94 0.71
CA ALA A 426 -7.97 -1.30 1.12
C ALA A 426 -8.08 0.14 0.61
N THR A 427 -6.96 0.85 0.52
CA THR A 427 -6.92 2.22 -0.02
C THR A 427 -7.40 2.32 -1.46
N SER A 428 -7.18 1.30 -2.30
CA SER A 428 -7.71 1.27 -3.68
C SER A 428 -9.23 1.19 -3.71
N PHE A 429 -9.82 0.41 -2.80
CA PHE A 429 -11.28 0.34 -2.63
C PHE A 429 -11.85 1.62 -2.02
N LEU A 430 -11.25 2.10 -0.94
CA LEU A 430 -11.72 3.28 -0.22
C LEU A 430 -11.64 4.55 -1.08
N ARG A 431 -10.63 4.66 -1.93
CA ARG A 431 -10.52 5.74 -2.90
C ARG A 431 -11.74 5.82 -3.82
N GLU A 432 -12.23 4.70 -4.30
CA GLU A 432 -13.44 4.67 -5.12
C GLU A 432 -14.68 5.01 -4.29
N LEU A 433 -14.81 4.43 -3.11
CA LEU A 433 -15.97 4.62 -2.24
C LEU A 433 -16.07 6.05 -1.68
N MET A 434 -14.98 6.57 -1.14
CA MET A 434 -14.96 7.82 -0.37
C MET A 434 -14.49 9.02 -1.20
N GLY A 435 -13.60 8.79 -2.16
CA GLY A 435 -12.80 9.83 -2.80
C GLY A 435 -11.40 9.96 -2.18
N PRO A 436 -10.47 10.61 -2.89
CA PRO A 436 -9.06 10.67 -2.45
C PRO A 436 -8.88 11.39 -1.10
N GLU A 437 -9.61 12.45 -0.85
CA GLU A 437 -9.46 13.28 0.37
C GLU A 437 -9.82 12.49 1.64
N GLY A 438 -10.79 11.59 1.58
CA GLY A 438 -11.19 10.78 2.73
C GLY A 438 -10.24 9.63 3.08
N VAL A 439 -9.45 9.17 2.10
CA VAL A 439 -8.59 7.97 2.25
C VAL A 439 -7.23 8.30 2.84
N TYR A 440 -6.66 9.44 2.45
CA TYR A 440 -5.30 9.84 2.79
C TYR A 440 -5.24 10.92 3.88
N ALA A 441 -6.37 11.24 4.52
CA ALA A 441 -6.39 12.09 5.70
C ALA A 441 -5.64 11.37 6.84
N ASP A 442 -4.48 11.90 7.23
CA ASP A 442 -3.64 11.41 8.34
C ASP A 442 -4.23 11.81 9.71
#